data_89c198e41842c225de4b15e43feb4468
#
_entry.id   89c198e41842c225de4b15e43feb4468
#
_cell.length_a   1.000
_cell.length_b   1.000
_cell.length_c   1.000
_cell.angle_alpha   90.00
_cell.angle_beta   90.00
_cell.angle_gamma   90.00
#
_symmetry.space_group_name_H-M   'P 1'
#
loop_
_entity.id
_entity.type
_entity.pdbx_description
1 polymer ?
#
loop_
_entity_poly.entity_id
_entity_poly.type
_entity_poly.pdbx_seq_one_letter_code
_entity_poly.pdbx_strand_id
1 'polypeptide(L)'
;MGGGHAPGAGHRATTEFPPGWSPEQILAVLKDVANDPGEPRRRQYNGRWRCAGERYGVQVAVLVNSDGRVHTGYPLSGHGVVRNPDTARDPANPTVADRAGNRISYFTDSLLRLVTTRVSATDLAHYRELQWSGEWEELADTLSAHFTHTGFQLTPDEFADFEKLLNSFETPVPDCTYLNDRDHTLATVRP
;
A
#
# COMPACT_ATOMS: atom_id res chain seq x y z
N MET A 1 9.41 7.64 14.43
CA MET A 1 8.67 7.16 13.25
C MET A 1 9.56 7.39 12.03
N GLY A 2 10.19 6.36 11.51
CA GLY A 2 10.87 6.39 10.23
C GLY A 2 9.88 5.94 9.17
N GLY A 3 9.14 6.88 8.57
CA GLY A 3 8.23 6.53 7.49
C GLY A 3 9.02 6.13 6.25
N GLY A 4 8.63 5.05 5.58
CA GLY A 4 9.26 4.53 4.36
C GLY A 4 9.33 5.54 3.21
N HIS A 5 8.68 6.70 3.35
CA HIS A 5 8.60 7.78 2.35
C HIS A 5 9.42 9.02 2.70
N ALA A 6 10.24 8.96 3.77
CA ALA A 6 11.13 10.07 4.11
C ALA A 6 12.17 10.30 2.99
N PRO A 7 12.57 11.55 2.73
CA PRO A 7 13.60 11.84 1.74
C PRO A 7 14.89 11.05 2.01
N GLY A 8 15.39 10.34 1.00
CA GLY A 8 16.61 9.54 1.10
C GLY A 8 16.47 8.23 1.88
N ALA A 9 15.26 7.79 2.20
CA ALA A 9 15.03 6.50 2.85
C ALA A 9 15.52 5.33 1.97
N GLY A 10 15.42 5.47 0.65
CA GLY A 10 15.95 4.51 -0.32
C GLY A 10 15.25 3.15 -0.29
N HIS A 11 14.04 3.10 0.28
CA HIS A 11 13.27 1.87 0.29
C HIS A 11 12.85 1.52 -1.13
N ARG A 12 13.03 0.27 -1.47
CA ARG A 12 12.74 -0.28 -2.78
C ARG A 12 11.26 -0.14 -3.11
N ALA A 13 10.97 0.18 -4.38
CA ALA A 13 9.62 0.30 -4.94
C ALA A 13 8.70 1.29 -4.20
N THR A 14 9.27 2.23 -3.43
CA THR A 14 8.50 3.26 -2.72
C THR A 14 8.62 4.63 -3.38
N THR A 15 7.67 5.50 -3.08
CA THR A 15 7.82 6.94 -3.37
C THR A 15 8.40 7.67 -2.16
N GLU A 16 9.12 8.76 -2.37
CA GLU A 16 9.68 9.60 -1.31
C GLU A 16 9.27 11.05 -1.49
N PHE A 17 9.05 11.72 -0.37
CA PHE A 17 8.86 13.17 -0.36
C PHE A 17 10.08 13.91 -0.90
N PRO A 18 9.92 15.15 -1.41
CA PRO A 18 11.01 15.91 -1.98
C PRO A 18 12.21 16.04 -1.02
N PRO A 19 13.46 15.96 -1.50
CA PRO A 19 14.66 15.96 -0.66
C PRO A 19 14.81 17.19 0.25
N GLY A 20 14.15 18.29 -0.05
CA GLY A 20 14.21 19.52 0.77
C GLY A 20 13.17 19.56 1.91
N TRP A 21 12.31 18.58 2.04
CA TRP A 21 11.26 18.59 3.07
C TRP A 21 11.77 18.03 4.39
N SER A 22 11.56 18.79 5.48
CA SER A 22 11.87 18.30 6.82
C SER A 22 10.80 17.32 7.33
N PRO A 23 11.13 16.46 8.31
CA PRO A 23 10.14 15.58 8.94
C PRO A 23 8.93 16.33 9.51
N GLU A 24 9.15 17.53 10.08
CA GLU A 24 8.09 18.38 10.63
C GLU A 24 7.18 18.92 9.53
N GLN A 25 7.75 19.32 8.39
CA GLN A 25 6.99 19.76 7.22
C GLN A 25 6.15 18.63 6.65
N ILE A 26 6.71 17.42 6.52
CA ILE A 26 5.98 16.22 6.08
C ILE A 26 4.81 15.96 7.01
N LEU A 27 5.02 15.90 8.33
CA LEU A 27 3.96 15.68 9.30
C LEU A 27 2.86 16.76 9.26
N ALA A 28 3.24 18.02 9.06
CA ALA A 28 2.28 19.11 8.91
C ALA A 28 1.42 18.91 7.66
N VAL A 29 2.03 18.57 6.53
CA VAL A 29 1.33 18.31 5.27
C VAL A 29 0.39 17.10 5.40
N LEU A 30 0.82 16.00 6.01
CA LEU A 30 -0.03 14.81 6.22
C LEU A 30 -1.25 15.15 7.07
N LYS A 31 -1.07 15.90 8.17
CA LYS A 31 -2.17 16.36 9.02
C LYS A 31 -3.13 17.28 8.27
N ASP A 32 -2.60 18.20 7.48
CA ASP A 32 -3.38 19.15 6.73
C ASP A 32 -4.23 18.44 5.66
N VAL A 33 -3.65 17.53 4.86
CA VAL A 33 -4.38 16.72 3.89
C VAL A 33 -5.41 15.81 4.56
N ALA A 34 -5.09 15.23 5.73
CA ALA A 34 -6.05 14.41 6.48
C ALA A 34 -7.27 15.23 6.96
N ASN A 35 -7.07 16.50 7.32
CA ASN A 35 -8.14 17.38 7.83
C ASN A 35 -8.93 18.04 6.70
N ASP A 36 -8.26 18.52 5.66
CA ASP A 36 -8.83 19.23 4.51
C ASP A 36 -8.33 18.62 3.19
N PRO A 37 -8.85 17.47 2.78
CA PRO A 37 -8.46 16.84 1.54
C PRO A 37 -9.02 17.61 0.34
N GLY A 38 -8.22 17.69 -0.73
CA GLY A 38 -8.64 18.29 -2.02
C GLY A 38 -9.64 17.43 -2.80
N GLU A 39 -9.82 16.17 -2.40
CA GLU A 39 -10.75 15.21 -2.99
C GLU A 39 -11.69 14.64 -1.91
N PRO A 40 -12.91 14.17 -2.26
CA PRO A 40 -13.77 13.49 -1.32
C PRO A 40 -13.06 12.31 -0.65
N ARG A 41 -13.17 12.22 0.68
CA ARG A 41 -12.62 11.09 1.44
C ARG A 41 -13.24 9.78 0.95
N ARG A 42 -12.41 8.76 0.80
CA ARG A 42 -12.85 7.43 0.39
C ARG A 42 -12.59 6.42 1.51
N ARG A 43 -13.63 5.66 1.88
CA ARG A 43 -13.47 4.56 2.83
C ARG A 43 -12.96 3.32 2.12
N GLN A 44 -11.93 2.71 2.67
CA GLN A 44 -11.37 1.45 2.22
C GLN A 44 -12.11 0.27 2.87
N TYR A 45 -11.95 -0.93 2.32
CA TYR A 45 -12.58 -2.13 2.86
C TYR A 45 -12.08 -2.51 4.25
N ASN A 46 -10.83 -2.23 4.58
CA ASN A 46 -10.27 -2.41 5.93
C ASN A 46 -10.69 -1.33 6.94
N GLY A 47 -11.60 -0.45 6.56
CA GLY A 47 -12.19 0.56 7.43
C GLY A 47 -11.43 1.88 7.53
N ARG A 48 -10.25 2.01 6.93
CA ARG A 48 -9.49 3.26 6.89
C ARG A 48 -10.10 4.26 5.90
N TRP A 49 -9.76 5.53 6.08
CA TRP A 49 -10.12 6.60 5.17
C TRP A 49 -8.90 7.01 4.35
N ARG A 50 -9.02 6.96 3.04
CA ARG A 50 -8.08 7.61 2.13
C ARG A 50 -8.48 9.07 1.95
N CYS A 51 -7.56 9.96 2.28
CA CYS A 51 -7.61 11.39 2.04
C CYS A 51 -6.53 11.74 1.01
N ALA A 52 -6.83 12.59 0.03
CA ALA A 52 -5.82 13.02 -0.92
C ALA A 52 -5.95 14.52 -1.21
N GLY A 53 -4.81 15.17 -1.49
CA GLY A 53 -4.79 16.58 -1.82
C GLY A 53 -3.41 17.04 -2.23
N GLU A 54 -3.37 18.19 -2.92
CA GLU A 54 -2.13 18.82 -3.31
C GLU A 54 -1.64 19.80 -2.25
N ARG A 55 -0.34 19.74 -1.91
CA ARG A 55 0.34 20.70 -1.04
C ARG A 55 1.72 21.00 -1.60
N TYR A 56 2.00 22.29 -1.80
CA TYR A 56 3.28 22.76 -2.33
C TYR A 56 3.68 22.11 -3.67
N GLY A 57 2.70 21.84 -4.56
CA GLY A 57 2.93 21.20 -5.86
C GLY A 57 3.20 19.69 -5.77
N VAL A 58 2.91 19.07 -4.63
CA VAL A 58 3.01 17.61 -4.42
C VAL A 58 1.63 17.06 -4.13
N GLN A 59 1.21 16.07 -4.92
CA GLN A 59 0.02 15.28 -4.63
C GLN A 59 0.36 14.27 -3.53
N VAL A 60 -0.42 14.28 -2.46
CA VAL A 60 -0.20 13.46 -1.26
C VAL A 60 -1.45 12.65 -0.96
N ALA A 61 -1.27 11.37 -0.66
CA ALA A 61 -2.30 10.54 -0.06
C ALA A 61 -1.99 10.27 1.41
N VAL A 62 -3.03 10.22 2.21
CA VAL A 62 -2.96 9.94 3.65
C VAL A 62 -4.02 8.92 4.00
N LEU A 63 -3.62 7.86 4.68
CA LEU A 63 -4.51 6.86 5.22
C LEU A 63 -4.75 7.14 6.69
N VAL A 64 -6.01 7.24 7.06
CA VAL A 64 -6.45 7.60 8.40
C VAL A 64 -7.26 6.45 8.99
N ASN A 65 -6.88 5.99 10.16
CA ASN A 65 -7.60 4.95 10.90
C ASN A 65 -9.00 5.42 11.30
N SER A 66 -9.88 4.50 11.64
CA SER A 66 -11.25 4.79 12.08
C SER A 66 -11.33 5.66 13.34
N ASP A 67 -10.26 5.68 14.15
CA ASP A 67 -10.14 6.53 15.34
C ASP A 67 -9.58 7.95 15.04
N GLY A 68 -9.34 8.27 13.77
CA GLY A 68 -8.84 9.57 13.31
C GLY A 68 -7.31 9.72 13.33
N ARG A 69 -6.55 8.71 13.75
CA ARG A 69 -5.08 8.76 13.68
C ARG A 69 -4.58 8.50 12.27
N VAL A 70 -3.57 9.25 11.86
CA VAL A 70 -2.85 8.97 10.60
C VAL A 70 -2.14 7.63 10.74
N HIS A 71 -2.45 6.70 9.84
CA HIS A 71 -1.79 5.41 9.73
C HIS A 71 -0.49 5.55 8.92
N THR A 72 -0.61 5.99 7.67
CA THR A 72 0.52 6.28 6.79
C THR A 72 0.20 7.44 5.86
N GLY A 73 1.22 7.97 5.17
CA GLY A 73 1.04 8.96 4.15
C GLY A 73 2.23 9.02 3.22
N TYR A 74 1.96 9.17 1.93
CA TYR A 74 2.94 9.05 0.87
C TYR A 74 2.68 10.07 -0.26
N PRO A 75 3.74 10.52 -0.94
CA PRO A 75 3.58 11.35 -2.12
C PRO A 75 3.22 10.49 -3.33
N LEU A 76 2.26 10.95 -4.12
CA LEU A 76 1.82 10.30 -5.36
C LEU A 76 2.60 10.81 -6.56
N SER A 77 2.73 12.14 -6.66
CA SER A 77 3.41 12.82 -7.75
C SER A 77 3.73 14.26 -7.37
N GLY A 78 4.53 14.94 -8.17
CA GLY A 78 4.84 16.36 -7.99
C GLY A 78 6.31 16.66 -8.08
N HIS A 79 6.64 17.96 -7.98
CA HIS A 79 8.03 18.41 -8.09
C HIS A 79 8.90 17.84 -6.96
N GLY A 80 9.97 17.16 -7.32
CA GLY A 80 10.94 16.59 -6.38
C GLY A 80 10.52 15.26 -5.73
N VAL A 81 9.34 14.72 -6.03
CA VAL A 81 8.97 13.37 -5.61
C VAL A 81 9.89 12.37 -6.29
N VAL A 82 10.48 11.48 -5.50
CA VAL A 82 11.37 10.42 -6.00
C VAL A 82 10.60 9.10 -5.98
N ARG A 83 10.74 8.34 -7.06
CA ARG A 83 10.28 6.94 -7.12
C ARG A 83 11.50 6.02 -7.12
N ASN A 84 11.64 5.24 -6.08
CA ASN A 84 12.72 4.26 -5.99
C ASN A 84 12.47 3.07 -6.92
N PRO A 85 13.51 2.58 -7.63
CA PRO A 85 13.33 1.45 -8.53
C PRO A 85 12.93 0.18 -7.78
N ASP A 86 12.19 -0.69 -8.47
CA ASP A 86 11.84 -2.03 -7.97
C ASP A 86 12.93 -3.06 -8.33
N THR A 87 14.19 -2.68 -8.12
CA THR A 87 15.35 -3.54 -8.36
C THR A 87 16.25 -3.57 -7.14
N ALA A 88 16.92 -4.70 -6.90
CA ALA A 88 17.93 -4.80 -5.85
C ALA A 88 18.99 -3.70 -6.03
N ARG A 89 19.47 -3.12 -4.94
CA ARG A 89 20.59 -2.15 -4.95
C ARG A 89 21.84 -2.72 -5.62
N ASP A 90 22.07 -4.01 -5.41
CA ASP A 90 23.09 -4.79 -6.08
C ASP A 90 22.44 -6.03 -6.72
N PRO A 91 22.08 -6.00 -8.01
CA PRO A 91 21.49 -7.14 -8.71
C PRO A 91 22.37 -8.39 -8.72
N ALA A 92 23.70 -8.24 -8.61
CA ALA A 92 24.63 -9.36 -8.58
C ALA A 92 24.66 -10.05 -7.20
N ASN A 93 24.27 -9.31 -6.13
CA ASN A 93 24.27 -9.85 -4.77
C ASN A 93 23.05 -9.35 -3.97
N PRO A 94 21.82 -9.78 -4.33
CA PRO A 94 20.59 -9.30 -3.70
C PRO A 94 20.53 -9.76 -2.24
N THR A 95 20.16 -8.84 -1.34
CA THR A 95 19.91 -9.15 0.09
C THR A 95 18.68 -10.03 0.28
N VAL A 96 18.47 -10.54 1.49
CA VAL A 96 17.23 -11.26 1.85
C VAL A 96 16.00 -10.35 1.69
N ALA A 97 16.12 -9.07 2.10
CA ALA A 97 15.06 -8.07 1.93
C ALA A 97 14.73 -7.80 0.46
N ASP A 98 15.74 -7.73 -0.42
CA ASP A 98 15.53 -7.58 -1.86
C ASP A 98 14.76 -8.76 -2.46
N ARG A 99 15.07 -9.98 -2.01
CA ARG A 99 14.36 -11.20 -2.48
C ARG A 99 12.93 -11.28 -1.96
N ALA A 100 12.67 -10.85 -0.73
CA ALA A 100 11.32 -10.77 -0.17
C ALA A 100 10.49 -9.73 -0.92
N GLY A 101 11.00 -8.52 -1.12
CA GLY A 101 10.35 -7.46 -1.87
C GLY A 101 10.04 -7.86 -3.32
N ASN A 102 10.95 -8.58 -4.01
CA ASN A 102 10.70 -9.13 -5.35
C ASN A 102 9.51 -10.08 -5.37
N ARG A 103 9.35 -10.93 -4.35
CA ARG A 103 8.22 -11.86 -4.27
C ARG A 103 6.92 -11.13 -4.04
N ILE A 104 6.87 -10.17 -3.10
CA ILE A 104 5.69 -9.37 -2.81
C ILE A 104 5.24 -8.63 -4.08
N SER A 105 6.13 -7.91 -4.73
CA SER A 105 5.85 -7.19 -5.98
C SER A 105 5.33 -8.13 -7.07
N TYR A 106 5.97 -9.29 -7.27
CA TYR A 106 5.58 -10.27 -8.27
C TYR A 106 4.17 -10.84 -8.03
N PHE A 107 3.89 -11.33 -6.80
CA PHE A 107 2.57 -11.91 -6.49
C PHE A 107 1.46 -10.88 -6.52
N THR A 108 1.74 -9.65 -6.05
CA THR A 108 0.79 -8.54 -6.13
C THR A 108 0.45 -8.22 -7.59
N ASP A 109 1.45 -8.09 -8.46
CA ASP A 109 1.24 -7.77 -9.88
C ASP A 109 0.48 -8.89 -10.60
N SER A 110 0.81 -10.15 -10.31
CA SER A 110 0.11 -11.31 -10.84
C SER A 110 -1.37 -11.30 -10.41
N LEU A 111 -1.63 -11.17 -9.12
CA LEU A 111 -2.98 -11.13 -8.56
C LEU A 111 -3.80 -9.97 -9.13
N LEU A 112 -3.27 -8.75 -9.16
CA LEU A 112 -3.98 -7.58 -9.70
C LEU A 112 -4.30 -7.72 -11.19
N ARG A 113 -3.46 -8.41 -11.97
CA ARG A 113 -3.78 -8.74 -13.37
C ARG A 113 -4.96 -9.72 -13.47
N LEU A 114 -4.96 -10.77 -12.66
CA LEU A 114 -6.00 -11.79 -12.68
C LEU A 114 -7.37 -11.23 -12.28
N VAL A 115 -7.41 -10.39 -11.24
CA VAL A 115 -8.67 -9.80 -10.74
C VAL A 115 -9.12 -8.54 -11.47
N THR A 116 -8.34 -8.01 -12.43
CA THR A 116 -8.58 -6.70 -13.10
C THR A 116 -10.00 -6.56 -13.66
N THR A 117 -10.59 -7.61 -14.22
CA THR A 117 -11.94 -7.57 -14.81
C THR A 117 -13.06 -7.82 -13.82
N ARG A 118 -12.74 -8.13 -12.57
CA ARG A 118 -13.68 -8.58 -11.54
C ARG A 118 -13.82 -7.62 -10.37
N VAL A 119 -12.88 -6.68 -10.23
CA VAL A 119 -12.95 -5.59 -9.26
C VAL A 119 -13.38 -4.28 -9.94
N SER A 120 -13.92 -3.34 -9.19
CA SER A 120 -14.28 -2.04 -9.76
C SER A 120 -13.05 -1.28 -10.27
N ALA A 121 -13.22 -0.45 -11.31
CA ALA A 121 -12.14 0.40 -11.81
C ALA A 121 -11.55 1.31 -10.72
N THR A 122 -12.39 1.76 -9.80
CA THR A 122 -12.01 2.61 -8.68
C THR A 122 -11.16 1.85 -7.65
N ASP A 123 -11.52 0.61 -7.33
CA ASP A 123 -10.74 -0.23 -6.41
C ASP A 123 -9.41 -0.63 -7.05
N LEU A 124 -9.44 -1.01 -8.33
CA LEU A 124 -8.21 -1.34 -9.05
C LEU A 124 -7.24 -0.16 -9.10
N ALA A 125 -7.73 1.06 -9.36
CA ALA A 125 -6.91 2.27 -9.36
C ALA A 125 -6.26 2.50 -7.98
N HIS A 126 -7.02 2.27 -6.91
CA HIS A 126 -6.50 2.39 -5.54
C HIS A 126 -5.44 1.33 -5.22
N TYR A 127 -5.66 0.08 -5.58
CA TYR A 127 -4.67 -0.98 -5.38
C TYR A 127 -3.37 -0.72 -6.14
N ARG A 128 -3.49 -0.19 -7.36
CA ARG A 128 -2.32 0.22 -8.13
C ARG A 128 -1.61 1.45 -7.54
N GLU A 129 -2.33 2.35 -6.91
CA GLU A 129 -1.76 3.47 -6.16
C GLU A 129 -0.93 2.96 -4.98
N LEU A 130 -1.47 2.05 -4.16
CA LEU A 130 -0.75 1.44 -3.04
C LEU A 130 0.47 0.66 -3.54
N GLN A 131 0.32 -0.13 -4.61
CA GLN A 131 1.42 -0.82 -5.27
C GLN A 131 2.51 0.16 -5.75
N TRP A 132 2.10 1.24 -6.41
CA TRP A 132 3.00 2.26 -6.92
C TRP A 132 3.79 2.96 -5.82
N SER A 133 3.14 3.23 -4.70
CA SER A 133 3.74 3.91 -3.55
C SER A 133 4.58 2.97 -2.67
N GLY A 134 4.47 1.65 -2.85
CA GLY A 134 5.17 0.67 -2.05
C GLY A 134 4.52 0.39 -0.70
N GLU A 135 3.23 0.68 -0.57
CA GLU A 135 2.41 0.42 0.63
C GLU A 135 1.93 -1.04 0.64
N TRP A 136 2.87 -1.98 0.74
CA TRP A 136 2.62 -3.40 0.50
C TRP A 136 1.74 -4.05 1.56
N GLU A 137 1.99 -3.76 2.84
CA GLU A 137 1.20 -4.27 3.95
C GLU A 137 -0.23 -3.74 3.89
N GLU A 138 -0.38 -2.46 3.58
CA GLU A 138 -1.69 -1.83 3.42
C GLU A 138 -2.45 -2.40 2.24
N LEU A 139 -1.77 -2.63 1.13
CA LEU A 139 -2.37 -3.26 -0.05
C LEU A 139 -2.85 -4.68 0.25
N ALA A 140 -2.04 -5.49 0.94
CA ALA A 140 -2.40 -6.85 1.32
C ALA A 140 -3.59 -6.86 2.29
N ASP A 141 -3.59 -5.98 3.30
CA ASP A 141 -4.68 -5.85 4.28
C ASP A 141 -5.99 -5.40 3.62
N THR A 142 -5.93 -4.40 2.72
CA THR A 142 -7.10 -3.89 2.00
C THR A 142 -7.67 -4.91 1.00
N LEU A 143 -6.83 -5.65 0.29
CA LEU A 143 -7.28 -6.76 -0.58
C LEU A 143 -7.95 -7.86 0.23
N SER A 144 -7.36 -8.25 1.35
CA SER A 144 -7.91 -9.24 2.29
C SER A 144 -9.30 -8.83 2.77
N ALA A 145 -9.43 -7.58 3.21
CA ALA A 145 -10.72 -7.01 3.63
C ALA A 145 -11.75 -7.00 2.50
N HIS A 146 -11.35 -6.57 1.30
CA HIS A 146 -12.23 -6.55 0.13
C HIS A 146 -12.78 -7.94 -0.17
N PHE A 147 -11.92 -8.91 -0.33
CA PHE A 147 -12.32 -10.27 -0.70
C PHE A 147 -13.20 -10.91 0.37
N THR A 148 -12.86 -10.70 1.65
CA THR A 148 -13.66 -11.20 2.77
C THR A 148 -15.04 -10.55 2.83
N HIS A 149 -15.14 -9.22 2.74
CA HIS A 149 -16.40 -8.50 2.88
C HIS A 149 -17.36 -8.69 1.71
N THR A 150 -16.83 -8.88 0.51
CA THR A 150 -17.66 -9.04 -0.69
C THR A 150 -17.98 -10.49 -1.01
N GLY A 151 -17.38 -11.43 -0.27
CA GLY A 151 -17.48 -12.86 -0.62
C GLY A 151 -16.84 -13.15 -1.98
N PHE A 152 -15.75 -12.46 -2.31
CA PHE A 152 -15.08 -12.57 -3.61
C PHE A 152 -14.51 -13.98 -3.79
N GLN A 153 -15.04 -14.73 -4.75
CA GLN A 153 -14.58 -16.07 -5.03
C GLN A 153 -13.33 -16.04 -5.90
N LEU A 154 -12.20 -16.47 -5.35
CA LEU A 154 -10.95 -16.59 -6.09
C LEU A 154 -10.96 -17.90 -6.92
N THR A 155 -10.39 -17.84 -8.11
CA THR A 155 -10.02 -19.06 -8.83
C THR A 155 -8.83 -19.75 -8.13
N PRO A 156 -8.54 -21.03 -8.43
CA PRO A 156 -7.38 -21.69 -7.83
C PRO A 156 -6.06 -20.95 -8.05
N ASP A 157 -5.84 -20.36 -9.22
CA ASP A 157 -4.61 -19.61 -9.53
C ASP A 157 -4.54 -18.29 -8.76
N GLU A 158 -5.65 -17.53 -8.69
CA GLU A 158 -5.78 -16.32 -7.90
C GLU A 158 -5.54 -16.60 -6.41
N PHE A 159 -6.13 -17.70 -5.91
CA PHE A 159 -5.95 -18.12 -4.52
C PHE A 159 -4.49 -18.46 -4.22
N ALA A 160 -3.83 -19.21 -5.10
CA ALA A 160 -2.44 -19.57 -4.92
C ALA A 160 -1.50 -18.35 -4.86
N ASP A 161 -1.74 -17.33 -5.71
CA ASP A 161 -0.95 -16.11 -5.69
C ASP A 161 -1.30 -15.23 -4.47
N PHE A 162 -2.56 -15.18 -4.07
CA PHE A 162 -2.98 -14.47 -2.86
C PHE A 162 -2.41 -15.10 -1.59
N GLU A 163 -2.45 -16.42 -1.46
CA GLU A 163 -1.83 -17.15 -0.34
C GLU A 163 -0.33 -16.87 -0.24
N LYS A 164 0.40 -16.93 -1.37
CA LYS A 164 1.83 -16.59 -1.41
C LYS A 164 2.11 -15.15 -1.03
N LEU A 165 1.25 -14.21 -1.49
CA LEU A 165 1.34 -12.80 -1.11
C LEU A 165 1.23 -12.64 0.41
N LEU A 166 0.16 -13.15 1.02
CA LEU A 166 -0.06 -13.02 2.47
C LEU A 166 1.06 -13.69 3.29
N ASN A 167 1.54 -14.85 2.84
CA ASN A 167 2.64 -15.56 3.49
C ASN A 167 4.02 -14.92 3.27
N SER A 168 4.12 -13.86 2.47
CA SER A 168 5.37 -13.11 2.28
C SER A 168 5.62 -12.08 3.39
N PHE A 169 4.62 -11.83 4.24
CA PHE A 169 4.74 -10.89 5.36
C PHE A 169 5.01 -11.61 6.68
N GLU A 170 5.89 -11.03 7.49
CA GLU A 170 6.05 -11.42 8.89
C GLU A 170 4.94 -10.77 9.72
N THR A 171 4.16 -11.57 10.44
CA THR A 171 3.07 -11.09 11.30
C THR A 171 3.48 -11.18 12.78
N PRO A 172 2.96 -10.30 13.67
CA PRO A 172 1.94 -9.30 13.37
C PRO A 172 2.49 -8.02 12.70
N VAL A 173 1.73 -7.49 11.74
CA VAL A 173 1.95 -6.16 11.15
C VAL A 173 1.08 -5.15 11.91
N PRO A 174 1.64 -4.05 12.44
CA PRO A 174 0.85 -3.06 13.18
C PRO A 174 -0.34 -2.54 12.39
N ASP A 175 -1.50 -2.50 13.03
CA ASP A 175 -2.76 -1.98 12.50
C ASP A 175 -3.34 -2.72 11.27
N CYS A 176 -2.75 -3.82 10.80
CA CYS A 176 -3.24 -4.63 9.68
C CYS A 176 -4.07 -5.83 10.16
N THR A 177 -5.38 -5.62 10.33
CA THR A 177 -6.26 -6.62 10.95
C THR A 177 -6.42 -7.88 10.10
N TYR A 178 -6.71 -7.72 8.81
CA TYR A 178 -6.97 -8.84 7.88
C TYR A 178 -5.71 -9.59 7.49
N LEU A 179 -4.59 -8.88 7.36
CA LEU A 179 -3.28 -9.49 7.11
C LEU A 179 -2.81 -10.31 8.32
N ASN A 180 -3.09 -9.83 9.53
CA ASN A 180 -2.74 -10.55 10.77
C ASN A 180 -3.64 -11.77 11.00
N ASP A 181 -4.89 -11.74 10.52
CA ASP A 181 -5.83 -12.87 10.57
C ASP A 181 -5.89 -13.61 9.21
N ARG A 182 -4.72 -13.80 8.59
CA ARG A 182 -4.60 -14.36 7.25
C ARG A 182 -5.19 -15.77 7.10
N ASP A 183 -5.13 -16.59 8.14
CA ASP A 183 -5.68 -17.95 8.10
C ASP A 183 -7.21 -17.92 7.96
N HIS A 184 -7.87 -17.03 8.69
CA HIS A 184 -9.31 -16.80 8.54
C HIS A 184 -9.62 -16.17 7.16
N THR A 185 -8.84 -15.17 6.74
CA THR A 185 -8.98 -14.55 5.42
C THR A 185 -8.91 -15.61 4.31
N LEU A 186 -7.87 -16.45 4.31
CA LEU A 186 -7.69 -17.52 3.32
C LEU A 186 -8.81 -18.55 3.37
N ALA A 187 -9.28 -18.94 4.56
CA ALA A 187 -10.40 -19.85 4.70
C ALA A 187 -11.70 -19.31 4.11
N THR A 188 -11.92 -17.99 4.19
CA THR A 188 -13.14 -17.32 3.69
C THR A 188 -13.18 -17.23 2.16
N VAL A 189 -12.01 -17.07 1.50
CA VAL A 189 -11.92 -16.83 0.06
C VAL A 189 -11.49 -18.06 -0.75
N ARG A 190 -11.36 -19.20 -0.09
CA ARG A 190 -10.93 -20.46 -0.70
C ARG A 190 -11.89 -20.87 -1.81
N PRO A 191 -11.37 -21.32 -3.01
CA PRO A 191 -12.18 -21.83 -4.11
C PRO A 191 -13.03 -23.04 -3.72
#